data_33f5c13a46d3500e6bee554a2a286812
#
_entry.id   33f5c13a46d3500e6bee554a2a286812
#
_cell.length_a   1.000
_cell.length_b   1.000
_cell.length_c   1.000
_cell.angle_alpha   90.00
_cell.angle_beta   90.00
_cell.angle_gamma   90.00
#
_symmetry.space_group_name_H-M   'P 1'
#
loop_
_entity.id
_entity.type
_entity.pdbx_description
1 polymer ?
#
loop_
_entity_poly.entity_id
_entity_poly.type
_entity_poly.pdbx_seq_one_letter_code
_entity_poly.pdbx_strand_id
1 'polypeptide(L)'
;MNRVSFQGEHGAYSESAARKFFGEKIEAVPSKTFEDALKNTDNDNSKYSILPVENSIEGSVGQSIDVITNTDLHSIGEVYLKVEHCLIGTGKIDDLETVYSHPQALGQCSNFIQNKKLKTVPTYDTAGSVKIIKEMGDIHSASIASNYAGILYDVPIIKQGIENNSNNYTRFLIFSKGNSVAGGNDKTSIIFWVKHEPGALYQILKEFNDNDINLTKIESRPNKNTNWEYNFFVDLLGHFSNDKIQSVLKNISENVLFLKIIGSYPVADLD
;
A
#
# COMPACT_ATOMS: atom_id res chain seq x y z
N MET A 1 14.36 17.41 -7.64
CA MET A 1 14.13 15.96 -7.62
C MET A 1 13.25 15.67 -6.42
N ASN A 2 12.17 14.89 -6.57
CA ASN A 2 11.29 14.56 -5.44
C ASN A 2 11.96 13.51 -4.55
N ARG A 3 12.05 13.78 -3.26
CA ARG A 3 12.54 12.84 -2.25
C ARG A 3 11.35 12.13 -1.63
N VAL A 4 11.27 10.79 -1.77
CA VAL A 4 10.11 9.99 -1.42
C VAL A 4 10.51 8.85 -0.48
N SER A 5 9.95 8.85 0.72
CA SER A 5 10.15 7.78 1.70
C SER A 5 9.14 6.66 1.53
N PHE A 6 9.59 5.42 1.74
CA PHE A 6 8.75 4.22 1.63
C PHE A 6 9.26 3.14 2.59
N GLN A 7 8.41 2.18 2.93
CA GLN A 7 8.83 1.03 3.75
C GLN A 7 9.40 -0.07 2.85
N GLY A 8 10.53 -0.65 3.29
CA GLY A 8 11.26 -1.75 2.64
C GLY A 8 12.65 -1.35 2.17
N GLU A 9 13.32 -2.25 1.49
CA GLU A 9 14.62 -2.06 0.84
C GLU A 9 14.45 -1.46 -0.57
N HIS A 10 15.54 -0.94 -1.14
CA HIS A 10 15.56 -0.56 -2.55
C HIS A 10 15.16 -1.75 -3.43
N GLY A 11 14.32 -1.50 -4.45
CA GLY A 11 13.73 -2.53 -5.30
C GLY A 11 12.36 -3.03 -4.81
N ALA A 12 11.86 -2.56 -3.64
CA ALA A 12 10.53 -2.91 -3.15
C ALA A 12 9.40 -2.41 -4.07
N TYR A 13 8.22 -3.06 -4.00
CA TYR A 13 7.03 -2.60 -4.73
C TYR A 13 6.61 -1.19 -4.36
N SER A 14 6.82 -0.77 -3.10
CA SER A 14 6.58 0.61 -2.66
C SER A 14 7.46 1.62 -3.40
N GLU A 15 8.73 1.29 -3.68
CA GLU A 15 9.59 2.14 -4.51
C GLU A 15 9.11 2.18 -5.97
N SER A 16 8.70 1.03 -6.52
CA SER A 16 8.15 0.96 -7.87
C SER A 16 6.87 1.81 -8.00
N ALA A 17 6.01 1.78 -6.98
CA ALA A 17 4.80 2.62 -6.92
C ALA A 17 5.15 4.12 -6.84
N ALA A 18 6.18 4.50 -6.07
CA ALA A 18 6.67 5.87 -6.01
C ALA A 18 7.19 6.34 -7.37
N ARG A 19 7.93 5.50 -8.10
CA ARG A 19 8.42 5.79 -9.45
C ARG A 19 7.27 5.90 -10.46
N LYS A 20 6.26 5.03 -10.36
CA LYS A 20 5.06 5.13 -11.21
C LYS A 20 4.34 6.48 -11.01
N PHE A 21 4.23 6.96 -9.77
CA PHE A 21 3.52 8.21 -9.46
C PHE A 21 4.32 9.48 -9.81
N PHE A 22 5.60 9.53 -9.45
CA PHE A 22 6.44 10.73 -9.59
C PHE A 22 7.33 10.74 -10.83
N GLY A 23 7.37 9.64 -11.59
CA GLY A 23 8.35 9.41 -12.66
C GLY A 23 9.67 8.82 -12.13
N GLU A 24 10.51 8.34 -13.05
CA GLU A 24 11.74 7.62 -12.74
C GLU A 24 12.78 8.44 -11.94
N LYS A 25 12.75 9.77 -12.07
CA LYS A 25 13.73 10.66 -11.44
C LYS A 25 13.30 11.08 -10.04
N ILE A 26 13.28 10.14 -9.08
CA ILE A 26 13.09 10.39 -7.65
C ILE A 26 14.34 10.03 -6.87
N GLU A 27 14.50 10.64 -5.68
CA GLU A 27 15.38 10.15 -4.63
C GLU A 27 14.55 9.28 -3.69
N ALA A 28 14.72 7.96 -3.80
CA ALA A 28 14.02 6.99 -2.99
C ALA A 28 14.69 6.83 -1.61
N VAL A 29 13.92 6.91 -0.53
CA VAL A 29 14.39 6.84 0.86
C VAL A 29 13.78 5.62 1.54
N PRO A 30 14.50 4.49 1.62
CA PRO A 30 13.99 3.28 2.28
C PRO A 30 13.85 3.49 3.79
N SER A 31 12.85 2.88 4.38
CA SER A 31 12.54 2.95 5.80
C SER A 31 12.19 1.57 6.34
N LYS A 32 12.50 1.30 7.60
CA LYS A 32 12.25 -0.01 8.21
C LYS A 32 10.77 -0.28 8.43
N THR A 33 10.02 0.74 8.81
CA THR A 33 8.59 0.64 9.12
C THR A 33 7.77 1.67 8.35
N PHE A 34 6.45 1.48 8.27
CA PHE A 34 5.54 2.50 7.74
C PHE A 34 5.56 3.79 8.55
N GLU A 35 5.71 3.67 9.87
CA GLU A 35 5.83 4.81 10.78
C GLU A 35 7.09 5.63 10.47
N ASP A 36 8.25 4.97 10.27
CA ASP A 36 9.50 5.65 9.90
C ASP A 36 9.37 6.36 8.55
N ALA A 37 8.66 5.75 7.59
CA ALA A 37 8.43 6.37 6.30
C ALA A 37 7.62 7.67 6.42
N LEU A 38 6.55 7.71 7.23
CA LEU A 38 5.80 8.94 7.51
C LEU A 38 6.62 9.96 8.31
N LYS A 39 7.35 9.54 9.34
CA LYS A 39 8.23 10.40 10.13
C LYS A 39 9.31 11.09 9.30
N ASN A 40 9.83 10.42 8.25
CA ASN A 40 10.78 11.06 7.33
C ASN A 40 10.16 12.27 6.62
N THR A 41 8.86 12.22 6.28
CA THR A 41 8.18 13.37 5.67
C THR A 41 7.81 14.41 6.71
N ASP A 42 7.38 14.01 7.88
CA ASP A 42 7.06 14.92 8.98
C ASP A 42 8.27 15.73 9.44
N ASN A 43 9.44 15.11 9.48
CA ASN A 43 10.72 15.73 9.87
C ASN A 43 11.48 16.39 8.70
N ASP A 44 10.84 16.59 7.52
CA ASP A 44 11.46 17.20 6.32
C ASP A 44 12.68 16.42 5.75
N ASN A 45 12.88 15.17 6.17
CA ASN A 45 13.90 14.28 5.60
C ASN A 45 13.50 13.76 4.21
N SER A 46 12.21 13.79 3.89
CA SER A 46 11.66 13.57 2.55
C SER A 46 10.49 14.53 2.31
N LYS A 47 10.20 14.82 1.05
CA LYS A 47 9.06 15.68 0.69
C LYS A 47 7.74 14.90 0.71
N TYR A 48 7.81 13.61 0.41
CA TYR A 48 6.67 12.72 0.31
C TYR A 48 6.97 11.38 0.98
N SER A 49 5.92 10.71 1.40
CA SER A 49 5.96 9.28 1.74
C SER A 49 4.87 8.53 0.98
N ILE A 50 5.10 7.24 0.73
CA ILE A 50 4.16 6.36 0.05
C ILE A 50 3.93 5.11 0.89
N LEU A 51 2.65 4.78 1.14
CA LEU A 51 2.26 3.63 1.92
C LEU A 51 1.22 2.78 1.17
N PRO A 52 1.36 1.44 1.17
CA PRO A 52 0.32 0.54 0.66
C PRO A 52 -0.89 0.58 1.62
N VAL A 53 -2.09 0.70 1.09
CA VAL A 53 -3.32 0.72 1.92
C VAL A 53 -4.24 -0.45 1.64
N GLU A 54 -4.14 -1.04 0.44
CA GLU A 54 -5.02 -2.13 0.01
C GLU A 54 -4.33 -3.02 -1.03
N ASN A 55 -4.59 -4.31 -0.96
CA ASN A 55 -4.21 -5.28 -1.98
C ASN A 55 -5.46 -6.02 -2.46
N SER A 56 -5.61 -6.21 -3.78
CA SER A 56 -6.81 -6.80 -4.39
C SER A 56 -7.07 -8.26 -4.00
N ILE A 57 -6.06 -8.96 -3.47
CA ILE A 57 -6.18 -10.37 -3.04
C ILE A 57 -6.30 -10.48 -1.52
N GLU A 58 -5.51 -9.71 -0.78
CA GLU A 58 -5.39 -9.85 0.67
C GLU A 58 -6.21 -8.82 1.46
N GLY A 59 -6.80 -7.84 0.75
CA GLY A 59 -7.54 -6.76 1.39
C GLY A 59 -6.63 -5.67 1.95
N SER A 60 -7.05 -5.02 3.03
CA SER A 60 -6.33 -3.87 3.56
C SER A 60 -5.03 -4.20 4.25
N VAL A 61 -4.06 -3.31 4.07
CA VAL A 61 -2.77 -3.33 4.76
C VAL A 61 -2.93 -2.69 6.15
N GLY A 62 -3.35 -3.51 7.10
CA GLY A 62 -3.76 -3.06 8.42
C GLY A 62 -2.76 -2.23 9.19
N GLN A 63 -1.48 -2.59 9.16
CA GLN A 63 -0.42 -1.83 9.83
C GLN A 63 -0.28 -0.41 9.24
N SER A 64 -0.50 -0.27 7.93
CA SER A 64 -0.47 1.02 7.24
C SER A 64 -1.62 1.92 7.72
N ILE A 65 -2.84 1.38 7.81
CA ILE A 65 -4.01 2.12 8.29
C ILE A 65 -3.81 2.60 9.74
N ASP A 66 -3.19 1.76 10.59
CA ASP A 66 -2.93 2.13 12.00
C ASP A 66 -2.01 3.37 12.09
N VAL A 67 -0.93 3.42 11.31
CA VAL A 67 -0.02 4.59 11.33
C VAL A 67 -0.61 5.81 10.65
N ILE A 68 -1.42 5.63 9.59
CA ILE A 68 -2.15 6.71 8.90
C ILE A 68 -3.15 7.38 9.86
N THR A 69 -3.76 6.63 10.76
CA THR A 69 -4.69 7.19 11.75
C THR A 69 -4.00 8.20 12.68
N ASN A 70 -2.70 8.03 12.95
CA ASN A 70 -1.95 8.81 13.94
C ASN A 70 -1.00 9.88 13.35
N THR A 71 -0.94 10.05 12.02
CA THR A 71 -0.08 11.08 11.39
C THR A 71 -0.85 12.36 11.12
N ASP A 72 -0.18 13.50 11.13
CA ASP A 72 -0.74 14.80 10.70
C ASP A 72 -0.52 15.06 9.20
N LEU A 73 0.13 14.14 8.49
CA LEU A 73 0.29 14.24 7.04
C LEU A 73 -1.03 13.96 6.32
N HIS A 74 -1.19 14.58 5.15
CA HIS A 74 -2.36 14.42 4.29
C HIS A 74 -2.03 13.59 3.05
N SER A 75 -2.94 12.71 2.65
CA SER A 75 -2.86 12.05 1.36
C SER A 75 -3.17 13.05 0.24
N ILE A 76 -2.28 13.11 -0.74
CA ILE A 76 -2.35 14.01 -1.91
C ILE A 76 -2.47 13.26 -3.23
N GLY A 77 -2.45 11.94 -3.20
CA GLY A 77 -2.54 11.10 -4.38
C GLY A 77 -2.71 9.63 -4.04
N GLU A 78 -3.14 8.89 -5.04
CA GLU A 78 -3.15 7.43 -5.00
C GLU A 78 -2.52 6.86 -6.26
N VAL A 79 -2.00 5.64 -6.17
CA VAL A 79 -1.49 4.89 -7.32
C VAL A 79 -1.77 3.42 -7.14
N TYR A 80 -2.21 2.76 -8.20
CA TYR A 80 -2.32 1.30 -8.27
C TYR A 80 -1.08 0.74 -8.94
N LEU A 81 -0.49 -0.28 -8.33
CA LEU A 81 0.65 -1.01 -8.89
C LEU A 81 0.27 -2.48 -9.04
N LYS A 82 0.43 -3.02 -10.24
CA LYS A 82 0.33 -4.46 -10.48
C LYS A 82 1.52 -5.15 -9.79
N VAL A 83 1.21 -6.13 -8.94
CA VAL A 83 2.22 -6.95 -8.26
C VAL A 83 2.48 -8.18 -9.11
N GLU A 84 3.58 -8.16 -9.85
CA GLU A 84 4.06 -9.28 -10.63
C GLU A 84 5.34 -9.83 -10.01
N HIS A 85 5.33 -11.14 -9.69
CA HIS A 85 6.47 -11.79 -9.07
C HIS A 85 7.39 -12.42 -10.12
N CYS A 86 8.68 -12.16 -9.97
CA CYS A 86 9.73 -12.72 -10.82
C CYS A 86 10.57 -13.71 -10.02
N LEU A 87 10.98 -14.80 -10.69
CA LEU A 87 12.03 -15.68 -10.24
C LEU A 87 13.38 -15.10 -10.69
N ILE A 88 14.26 -14.81 -9.75
CA ILE A 88 15.49 -14.04 -9.97
C ILE A 88 16.69 -14.84 -9.44
N GLY A 89 17.70 -15.05 -10.28
CA GLY A 89 18.89 -15.82 -9.94
C GLY A 89 19.79 -16.04 -11.14
N THR A 90 20.93 -16.73 -10.95
CA THR A 90 21.91 -16.98 -11.99
C THR A 90 21.86 -18.40 -12.56
N GLY A 91 21.13 -19.31 -11.90
CA GLY A 91 20.97 -20.71 -12.31
C GLY A 91 19.92 -20.92 -13.41
N LYS A 92 19.88 -22.11 -13.96
CA LYS A 92 18.80 -22.53 -14.85
C LYS A 92 17.60 -22.98 -14.01
N ILE A 93 16.38 -22.74 -14.48
CA ILE A 93 15.15 -23.02 -13.75
C ILE A 93 15.01 -24.47 -13.28
N ASP A 94 15.56 -25.41 -14.05
CA ASP A 94 15.47 -26.85 -13.76
C ASP A 94 16.57 -27.34 -12.78
N ASP A 95 17.60 -26.52 -12.52
CA ASP A 95 18.66 -26.81 -11.59
C ASP A 95 18.44 -26.17 -10.20
N LEU A 96 17.32 -25.38 -10.06
CA LEU A 96 17.01 -24.71 -8.82
C LEU A 96 16.46 -25.68 -7.77
N GLU A 97 16.90 -25.52 -6.53
CA GLU A 97 16.45 -26.28 -5.37
C GLU A 97 15.74 -25.41 -4.32
N THR A 98 16.14 -24.14 -4.19
CA THR A 98 15.68 -23.27 -3.09
C THR A 98 15.28 -21.90 -3.58
N VAL A 99 14.18 -21.36 -3.01
CA VAL A 99 13.73 -19.98 -3.26
C VAL A 99 13.60 -19.20 -1.97
N TYR A 100 14.04 -17.95 -2.02
CA TYR A 100 14.09 -17.00 -0.92
C TYR A 100 13.12 -15.86 -1.20
N SER A 101 12.27 -15.50 -0.26
CA SER A 101 11.42 -14.30 -0.31
C SER A 101 10.69 -14.03 1.00
N HIS A 102 9.97 -12.90 1.05
CA HIS A 102 9.01 -12.64 2.11
C HIS A 102 7.90 -13.73 2.12
N PRO A 103 7.42 -14.19 3.29
CA PRO A 103 6.41 -15.24 3.40
C PRO A 103 5.18 -15.02 2.53
N GLN A 104 4.71 -13.77 2.39
CA GLN A 104 3.59 -13.40 1.56
C GLN A 104 3.84 -13.70 0.07
N ALA A 105 4.98 -13.32 -0.47
CA ALA A 105 5.34 -13.59 -1.86
C ALA A 105 5.53 -15.09 -2.13
N LEU A 106 6.10 -15.84 -1.17
CA LEU A 106 6.17 -17.30 -1.23
C LEU A 106 4.78 -17.92 -1.29
N GLY A 107 3.83 -17.45 -0.48
CA GLY A 107 2.43 -17.89 -0.50
C GLY A 107 1.74 -17.58 -1.84
N GLN A 108 1.94 -16.37 -2.37
CA GLN A 108 1.39 -15.94 -3.66
C GLN A 108 1.96 -16.68 -4.87
N CYS A 109 3.12 -17.33 -4.73
CA CYS A 109 3.77 -18.15 -5.76
C CYS A 109 3.73 -19.65 -5.45
N SER A 110 2.90 -20.10 -4.51
CA SER A 110 2.89 -21.49 -4.01
C SER A 110 2.70 -22.54 -5.09
N ASN A 111 1.85 -22.32 -6.10
CA ASN A 111 1.63 -23.26 -7.21
C ASN A 111 2.92 -23.47 -8.01
N PHE A 112 3.63 -22.39 -8.35
CA PHE A 112 4.90 -22.47 -9.06
C PHE A 112 5.96 -23.21 -8.23
N ILE A 113 6.08 -22.88 -6.95
CA ILE A 113 7.04 -23.48 -5.99
C ILE A 113 6.78 -25.00 -5.88
N GLN A 114 5.51 -25.42 -5.70
CA GLN A 114 5.15 -26.83 -5.60
C GLN A 114 5.42 -27.59 -6.90
N ASN A 115 5.04 -27.03 -8.05
CA ASN A 115 5.26 -27.66 -9.35
C ASN A 115 6.75 -27.88 -9.65
N LYS A 116 7.60 -27.00 -9.21
CA LYS A 116 9.07 -27.11 -9.34
C LYS A 116 9.74 -27.82 -8.16
N LYS A 117 8.98 -28.22 -7.13
CA LYS A 117 9.45 -28.90 -5.90
C LYS A 117 10.56 -28.11 -5.17
N LEU A 118 10.46 -26.79 -5.18
CA LEU A 118 11.47 -25.91 -4.57
C LEU A 118 11.28 -25.85 -3.05
N LYS A 119 12.37 -25.80 -2.30
CA LYS A 119 12.38 -25.48 -0.88
C LYS A 119 12.20 -23.96 -0.71
N THR A 120 11.49 -23.54 0.35
CA THR A 120 11.27 -22.13 0.64
C THR A 120 12.08 -21.68 1.85
N VAL A 121 12.71 -20.52 1.75
CA VAL A 121 13.40 -19.87 2.87
C VAL A 121 12.82 -18.47 3.04
N PRO A 122 12.11 -18.20 4.16
CA PRO A 122 11.54 -16.88 4.42
C PRO A 122 12.64 -15.86 4.71
N THR A 123 12.47 -14.66 4.12
CA THR A 123 13.31 -13.49 4.36
C THR A 123 12.48 -12.32 4.87
N TYR A 124 13.14 -11.27 5.37
CA TYR A 124 12.47 -10.10 5.93
C TYR A 124 11.62 -9.36 4.89
N ASP A 125 12.11 -9.20 3.66
CA ASP A 125 11.37 -8.59 2.55
C ASP A 125 11.71 -9.24 1.20
N THR A 126 10.95 -8.89 0.15
CA THR A 126 11.12 -9.45 -1.20
C THR A 126 12.39 -8.94 -1.90
N ALA A 127 12.65 -7.64 -1.83
CA ALA A 127 13.78 -7.03 -2.54
C ALA A 127 15.12 -7.41 -1.91
N GLY A 128 15.21 -7.45 -0.57
CA GLY A 128 16.39 -7.91 0.16
C GLY A 128 16.75 -9.36 -0.13
N SER A 129 15.77 -10.22 -0.47
CA SER A 129 16.06 -11.58 -0.88
C SER A 129 16.92 -11.67 -2.16
N VAL A 130 16.76 -10.72 -3.10
CA VAL A 130 17.62 -10.64 -4.31
C VAL A 130 19.05 -10.32 -3.95
N LYS A 131 19.26 -9.42 -2.98
CA LYS A 131 20.59 -9.08 -2.48
C LYS A 131 21.28 -10.29 -1.83
N ILE A 132 20.52 -11.07 -1.04
CA ILE A 132 21.02 -12.32 -0.45
C ILE A 132 21.48 -13.29 -1.54
N ILE A 133 20.67 -13.52 -2.59
CA ILE A 133 21.04 -14.42 -3.70
C ILE A 133 22.28 -13.93 -4.45
N LYS A 134 22.38 -12.62 -4.67
CA LYS A 134 23.56 -12.02 -5.29
C LYS A 134 24.83 -12.30 -4.48
N GLU A 135 24.78 -12.10 -3.16
CA GLU A 135 25.91 -12.31 -2.25
C GLU A 135 26.29 -13.79 -2.11
N MET A 136 25.30 -14.69 -2.14
CA MET A 136 25.54 -16.15 -2.09
C MET A 136 26.23 -16.67 -3.34
N GLY A 137 25.91 -16.15 -4.52
CA GLY A 137 26.44 -16.63 -5.80
C GLY A 137 26.08 -18.09 -6.12
N ASP A 138 25.08 -18.68 -5.44
CA ASP A 138 24.69 -20.08 -5.61
C ASP A 138 23.72 -20.23 -6.79
N ILE A 139 24.04 -21.05 -7.76
CA ILE A 139 23.26 -21.32 -8.96
C ILE A 139 22.01 -22.20 -8.70
N HIS A 140 21.93 -22.86 -7.54
CA HIS A 140 20.79 -23.69 -7.13
C HIS A 140 19.77 -22.89 -6.30
N SER A 141 20.03 -21.62 -6.04
CA SER A 141 19.19 -20.72 -5.27
C SER A 141 18.66 -19.57 -6.12
N ALA A 142 17.40 -19.18 -5.88
CA ALA A 142 16.76 -18.04 -6.52
C ALA A 142 15.96 -17.21 -5.52
N SER A 143 15.64 -15.98 -5.89
CA SER A 143 14.74 -15.08 -5.16
C SER A 143 13.41 -14.95 -5.88
N ILE A 144 12.33 -14.67 -5.13
CA ILE A 144 11.05 -14.23 -5.67
C ILE A 144 10.88 -12.76 -5.28
N ALA A 145 10.92 -11.86 -6.27
CA ALA A 145 10.80 -10.41 -6.04
C ALA A 145 10.23 -9.69 -7.27
N SER A 146 10.21 -8.34 -7.22
CA SER A 146 9.80 -7.51 -8.35
C SER A 146 10.83 -7.57 -9.49
N ASN A 147 10.38 -7.33 -10.73
CA ASN A 147 11.28 -7.14 -11.88
C ASN A 147 12.30 -6.03 -11.59
N TYR A 148 11.83 -4.92 -10.99
CA TYR A 148 12.69 -3.79 -10.64
C TYR A 148 13.84 -4.18 -9.69
N ALA A 149 13.59 -5.05 -8.72
CA ALA A 149 14.65 -5.54 -7.83
C ALA A 149 15.74 -6.33 -8.59
N GLY A 150 15.35 -7.19 -9.54
CA GLY A 150 16.30 -7.91 -10.39
C GLY A 150 17.20 -6.96 -11.18
N ILE A 151 16.62 -5.95 -11.82
CA ILE A 151 17.36 -4.93 -12.58
C ILE A 151 18.28 -4.12 -11.66
N LEU A 152 17.76 -3.64 -10.53
CA LEU A 152 18.50 -2.79 -9.59
C LEU A 152 19.73 -3.48 -9.01
N TYR A 153 19.58 -4.75 -8.65
CA TYR A 153 20.68 -5.54 -8.08
C TYR A 153 21.54 -6.25 -9.13
N ASP A 154 21.23 -6.06 -10.43
CA ASP A 154 21.95 -6.71 -11.53
C ASP A 154 22.02 -8.24 -11.34
N VAL A 155 20.84 -8.86 -11.10
CA VAL A 155 20.65 -10.31 -11.03
C VAL A 155 19.65 -10.72 -12.10
N PRO A 156 19.99 -11.72 -12.96
CA PRO A 156 19.12 -12.14 -14.06
C PRO A 156 17.72 -12.58 -13.61
N ILE A 157 16.71 -12.17 -14.40
CA ILE A 157 15.34 -12.64 -14.24
C ILE A 157 15.20 -13.95 -15.00
N ILE A 158 14.98 -15.05 -14.30
CA ILE A 158 14.81 -16.39 -14.87
C ILE A 158 13.42 -16.55 -15.46
N LYS A 159 12.39 -16.05 -14.75
CA LYS A 159 11.00 -16.13 -15.18
C LYS A 159 10.16 -15.02 -14.56
N GLN A 160 9.24 -14.45 -15.32
CA GLN A 160 8.26 -13.47 -14.86
C GLN A 160 6.88 -14.11 -14.72
N GLY A 161 5.99 -13.47 -13.94
CA GLY A 161 4.59 -13.87 -13.80
C GLY A 161 4.43 -15.25 -13.18
N ILE A 162 5.08 -15.50 -12.04
CA ILE A 162 5.04 -16.80 -11.34
C ILE A 162 4.00 -16.84 -10.21
N GLU A 163 3.29 -15.73 -9.99
CA GLU A 163 2.22 -15.64 -9.00
C GLU A 163 1.01 -16.51 -9.37
N ASN A 164 0.28 -16.99 -8.37
CA ASN A 164 -0.92 -17.82 -8.54
C ASN A 164 -2.09 -17.04 -9.19
N ASN A 165 -2.14 -15.72 -9.01
CA ASN A 165 -3.17 -14.85 -9.52
C ASN A 165 -2.54 -13.61 -10.16
N SER A 166 -2.65 -13.48 -11.46
CA SER A 166 -2.10 -12.37 -12.25
C SER A 166 -2.87 -11.06 -12.08
N ASN A 167 -4.07 -11.10 -11.46
CA ASN A 167 -4.88 -9.92 -11.17
C ASN A 167 -4.61 -9.41 -9.74
N ASN A 168 -3.33 -9.20 -9.43
CA ASN A 168 -2.85 -8.76 -8.13
C ASN A 168 -2.41 -7.30 -8.21
N TYR A 169 -3.17 -6.40 -7.58
CA TYR A 169 -2.88 -4.98 -7.52
C TYR A 169 -2.77 -4.53 -6.07
N THR A 170 -1.81 -3.65 -5.81
CA THR A 170 -1.70 -2.94 -4.54
C THR A 170 -1.97 -1.46 -4.78
N ARG A 171 -2.87 -0.90 -3.98
CA ARG A 171 -3.15 0.53 -3.94
C ARG A 171 -2.28 1.18 -2.88
N PHE A 172 -1.63 2.27 -3.26
CA PHE A 172 -0.81 3.09 -2.39
C PHE A 172 -1.40 4.49 -2.27
N LEU A 173 -1.24 5.11 -1.10
CA LEU A 173 -1.50 6.53 -0.88
C LEU A 173 -0.18 7.29 -0.75
N ILE A 174 -0.16 8.50 -1.28
CA ILE A 174 0.98 9.42 -1.23
C ILE A 174 0.71 10.50 -0.20
N PHE A 175 1.61 10.68 0.75
CA PHE A 175 1.47 11.60 1.86
C PHE A 175 2.42 12.78 1.76
N SER A 176 1.95 13.96 2.20
CA SER A 176 2.75 15.17 2.35
C SER A 176 2.20 16.05 3.48
N LYS A 177 2.92 17.12 3.85
CA LYS A 177 2.45 18.14 4.80
C LYS A 177 1.34 19.02 4.22
N GLY A 178 1.27 19.15 2.89
CA GLY A 178 0.25 19.95 2.21
C GLY A 178 -0.93 19.12 1.74
N ASN A 179 -2.01 19.79 1.36
CA ASN A 179 -3.18 19.20 0.73
C ASN A 179 -3.07 19.26 -0.80
N SER A 180 -3.79 18.39 -1.50
CA SER A 180 -4.00 18.52 -2.95
C SER A 180 -4.99 19.64 -3.26
N VAL A 181 -5.00 20.07 -4.51
CA VAL A 181 -6.00 21.00 -5.04
C VAL A 181 -7.07 20.18 -5.76
N ALA A 182 -8.34 20.60 -5.64
CA ALA A 182 -9.44 19.92 -6.32
C ALA A 182 -9.22 19.87 -7.84
N GLY A 183 -9.31 18.68 -8.41
CA GLY A 183 -9.12 18.40 -9.85
C GLY A 183 -10.42 18.09 -10.60
N GLY A 184 -11.56 17.94 -9.90
CA GLY A 184 -12.87 17.64 -10.47
C GLY A 184 -13.24 16.16 -10.44
N ASN A 185 -12.30 15.24 -10.68
CA ASN A 185 -12.49 13.80 -10.47
C ASN A 185 -11.63 13.37 -9.28
N ASP A 186 -12.13 13.65 -8.09
CA ASP A 186 -11.38 13.47 -6.86
C ASP A 186 -12.05 12.41 -5.96
N LYS A 187 -11.25 11.88 -5.05
CA LYS A 187 -11.64 10.98 -3.97
C LYS A 187 -11.18 11.57 -2.64
N THR A 188 -11.98 11.40 -1.62
CA THR A 188 -11.61 11.72 -0.23
C THR A 188 -11.59 10.44 0.59
N SER A 189 -10.49 10.19 1.29
CA SER A 189 -10.39 9.11 2.27
C SER A 189 -10.56 9.65 3.68
N ILE A 190 -11.37 8.95 4.48
CA ILE A 190 -11.64 9.28 5.87
C ILE A 190 -11.50 8.05 6.77
N ILE A 191 -11.21 8.29 8.04
CA ILE A 191 -11.33 7.29 9.11
C ILE A 191 -12.29 7.85 10.15
N PHE A 192 -13.25 7.03 10.61
CA PHE A 192 -14.12 7.40 11.72
C PHE A 192 -14.39 6.22 12.65
N TRP A 193 -14.74 6.54 13.90
CA TRP A 193 -15.13 5.57 14.92
C TRP A 193 -16.55 5.83 15.35
N VAL A 194 -17.37 4.78 15.41
CA VAL A 194 -18.75 4.87 15.86
C VAL A 194 -18.93 4.21 17.23
N LYS A 195 -19.96 4.63 17.95
CA LYS A 195 -20.39 3.94 19.17
C LYS A 195 -20.82 2.52 18.83
N HIS A 196 -20.56 1.58 19.74
CA HIS A 196 -21.01 0.20 19.60
C HIS A 196 -22.50 0.07 19.99
N GLU A 197 -23.38 0.61 19.14
CA GLU A 197 -24.83 0.58 19.33
C GLU A 197 -25.56 0.30 18.00
N PRO A 198 -26.77 -0.32 18.06
CA PRO A 198 -27.56 -0.57 16.87
C PRO A 198 -27.86 0.71 16.10
N GLY A 199 -27.62 0.68 14.78
CA GLY A 199 -27.89 1.80 13.89
C GLY A 199 -26.78 2.85 13.78
N ALA A 200 -25.72 2.82 14.62
CA ALA A 200 -24.68 3.84 14.57
C ALA A 200 -24.04 3.99 13.18
N LEU A 201 -23.58 2.89 12.56
CA LEU A 201 -23.06 2.94 11.19
C LEU A 201 -24.12 3.36 10.16
N TYR A 202 -25.35 2.90 10.31
CA TYR A 202 -26.44 3.27 9.41
C TYR A 202 -26.66 4.79 9.36
N GLN A 203 -26.63 5.48 10.50
CA GLN A 203 -26.77 6.93 10.56
C GLN A 203 -25.70 7.63 9.72
N ILE A 204 -24.45 7.17 9.80
CA ILE A 204 -23.36 7.72 9.01
C ILE A 204 -23.56 7.47 7.51
N LEU A 205 -23.93 6.23 7.14
CA LEU A 205 -24.17 5.88 5.73
C LEU A 205 -25.38 6.63 5.16
N LYS A 206 -26.39 6.91 6.00
CA LYS A 206 -27.55 7.71 5.62
C LYS A 206 -27.15 9.14 5.25
N GLU A 207 -26.23 9.78 5.98
CA GLU A 207 -25.72 11.11 5.64
C GLU A 207 -25.11 11.17 4.24
N PHE A 208 -24.35 10.16 3.84
CA PHE A 208 -23.80 10.08 2.48
C PHE A 208 -24.89 9.87 1.44
N ASN A 209 -25.85 8.95 1.70
CA ASN A 209 -26.95 8.65 0.79
C ASN A 209 -27.87 9.85 0.58
N ASP A 210 -28.30 10.53 1.64
CA ASP A 210 -29.21 11.67 1.56
C ASP A 210 -28.61 12.87 0.82
N ASN A 211 -27.28 12.87 0.69
CA ASN A 211 -26.53 13.89 -0.03
C ASN A 211 -25.96 13.38 -1.37
N ASP A 212 -26.41 12.24 -1.92
CA ASP A 212 -25.92 11.66 -3.18
C ASP A 212 -24.39 11.62 -3.25
N ILE A 213 -23.71 11.23 -2.16
CA ILE A 213 -22.26 11.02 -2.12
C ILE A 213 -21.99 9.52 -2.27
N ASN A 214 -21.33 9.14 -3.36
CA ASN A 214 -20.98 7.75 -3.60
C ASN A 214 -19.76 7.34 -2.79
N LEU A 215 -19.84 6.18 -2.12
CA LEU A 215 -18.72 5.54 -1.44
C LEU A 215 -18.12 4.48 -2.34
N THR A 216 -16.79 4.52 -2.51
CA THR A 216 -16.05 3.55 -3.33
C THR A 216 -15.36 2.48 -2.50
N LYS A 217 -15.23 2.70 -1.19
CA LYS A 217 -14.69 1.74 -0.22
C LYS A 217 -15.35 1.97 1.13
N ILE A 218 -15.65 0.88 1.82
CA ILE A 218 -15.93 0.86 3.26
C ILE A 218 -15.33 -0.40 3.86
N GLU A 219 -14.55 -0.24 4.90
CA GLU A 219 -13.90 -1.33 5.60
C GLU A 219 -13.94 -1.09 7.10
N SER A 220 -14.36 -2.09 7.85
CA SER A 220 -14.34 -2.06 9.31
C SER A 220 -13.12 -2.77 9.86
N ARG A 221 -12.53 -2.21 10.92
CA ARG A 221 -11.42 -2.82 11.66
C ARG A 221 -11.65 -2.71 13.17
N PRO A 222 -11.28 -3.76 13.94
CA PRO A 222 -11.30 -3.65 15.39
C PRO A 222 -10.38 -2.53 15.85
N ASN A 223 -10.84 -1.72 16.80
CA ASN A 223 -9.98 -0.74 17.46
C ASN A 223 -9.08 -1.49 18.45
N LYS A 224 -7.76 -1.32 18.31
CA LYS A 224 -6.79 -1.98 19.20
C LYS A 224 -6.74 -1.37 20.60
N ASN A 225 -7.21 -0.15 20.78
CA ASN A 225 -7.14 0.62 22.02
C ASN A 225 -8.40 0.49 22.89
N THR A 226 -9.50 0.00 22.30
CA THR A 226 -10.78 -0.17 23.00
C THR A 226 -11.38 -1.53 22.68
N ASN A 227 -12.00 -2.18 23.68
CA ASN A 227 -12.65 -3.46 23.46
C ASN A 227 -13.96 -3.25 22.69
N TRP A 228 -14.05 -3.88 21.50
CA TRP A 228 -15.27 -3.96 20.69
C TRP A 228 -15.75 -2.67 20.00
N GLU A 229 -14.93 -1.63 19.89
CA GLU A 229 -15.17 -0.50 18.99
C GLU A 229 -14.61 -0.79 17.59
N TYR A 230 -15.26 -0.27 16.57
CA TYR A 230 -14.84 -0.46 15.18
C TYR A 230 -14.45 0.87 14.57
N ASN A 231 -13.29 0.85 13.92
CA ASN A 231 -12.80 1.92 13.06
C ASN A 231 -13.26 1.62 11.63
N PHE A 232 -13.75 2.62 10.95
CA PHE A 232 -14.14 2.51 9.55
C PHE A 232 -13.20 3.36 8.70
N PHE A 233 -12.58 2.72 7.70
CA PHE A 233 -11.88 3.39 6.62
C PHE A 233 -12.85 3.51 5.45
N VAL A 234 -13.09 4.71 4.96
CA VAL A 234 -14.07 4.99 3.90
C VAL A 234 -13.44 5.88 2.84
N ASP A 235 -13.67 5.55 1.58
CA ASP A 235 -13.40 6.42 0.44
C ASP A 235 -14.71 6.89 -0.15
N LEU A 236 -14.83 8.19 -0.39
CA LEU A 236 -15.97 8.83 -1.05
C LEU A 236 -15.51 9.61 -2.29
N LEU A 237 -16.36 9.71 -3.30
CA LEU A 237 -16.11 10.53 -4.47
C LEU A 237 -16.32 12.01 -4.17
N GLY A 238 -15.37 12.81 -4.61
CA GLY A 238 -15.33 14.27 -4.46
C GLY A 238 -14.23 14.75 -3.53
N HIS A 239 -13.92 16.04 -3.64
CA HIS A 239 -12.86 16.69 -2.87
C HIS A 239 -13.42 17.34 -1.60
N PHE A 240 -12.70 17.28 -0.48
CA PHE A 240 -13.14 17.81 0.82
C PHE A 240 -13.39 19.34 0.81
N SER A 241 -12.85 20.08 -0.17
CA SER A 241 -13.14 21.51 -0.33
C SER A 241 -14.51 21.80 -0.96
N ASN A 242 -15.25 20.79 -1.39
CA ASN A 242 -16.61 20.94 -1.89
C ASN A 242 -17.56 21.21 -0.70
N ASP A 243 -18.37 22.26 -0.78
CA ASP A 243 -19.26 22.70 0.31
C ASP A 243 -20.23 21.60 0.77
N LYS A 244 -20.75 20.80 -0.17
CA LYS A 244 -21.62 19.66 0.12
C LYS A 244 -20.89 18.61 0.98
N ILE A 245 -19.66 18.24 0.59
CA ILE A 245 -18.85 17.27 1.32
C ILE A 245 -18.45 17.81 2.69
N GLN A 246 -18.07 19.08 2.79
CA GLN A 246 -17.78 19.72 4.08
C GLN A 246 -18.99 19.68 5.03
N SER A 247 -20.19 19.99 4.51
CA SER A 247 -21.41 19.94 5.30
C SER A 247 -21.70 18.54 5.84
N VAL A 248 -21.57 17.52 4.98
CA VAL A 248 -21.78 16.11 5.36
C VAL A 248 -20.73 15.64 6.38
N LEU A 249 -19.45 15.94 6.16
CA LEU A 249 -18.39 15.56 7.10
C LEU A 249 -18.55 16.26 8.45
N LYS A 250 -19.05 17.50 8.48
CA LYS A 250 -19.39 18.20 9.71
C LYS A 250 -20.54 17.49 10.45
N ASN A 251 -21.64 17.15 9.77
CA ASN A 251 -22.74 16.41 10.38
C ASN A 251 -22.29 15.05 10.93
N ILE A 252 -21.44 14.33 10.16
CA ILE A 252 -20.87 13.07 10.61
C ILE A 252 -20.02 13.27 11.87
N SER A 253 -19.22 14.34 11.93
CA SER A 253 -18.34 14.60 13.09
C SER A 253 -19.09 14.77 14.41
N GLU A 254 -20.35 15.21 14.37
CA GLU A 254 -21.23 15.36 15.55
C GLU A 254 -21.78 14.00 16.04
N ASN A 255 -21.76 12.96 15.18
CA ASN A 255 -22.37 11.66 15.43
C ASN A 255 -21.36 10.50 15.59
N VAL A 256 -20.06 10.79 15.51
CA VAL A 256 -18.98 9.80 15.66
C VAL A 256 -18.11 10.12 16.87
N LEU A 257 -17.38 9.12 17.37
CA LEU A 257 -16.42 9.31 18.46
C LEU A 257 -15.10 9.97 17.98
N PHE A 258 -14.78 9.75 16.71
CA PHE A 258 -13.58 10.28 16.07
C PHE A 258 -13.84 10.38 14.57
N LEU A 259 -13.34 11.45 13.95
CA LEU A 259 -13.29 11.61 12.50
C LEU A 259 -11.94 12.19 12.09
N LYS A 260 -11.30 11.56 11.14
CA LYS A 260 -10.09 12.07 10.49
C LYS A 260 -10.26 12.07 8.99
N ILE A 261 -10.03 13.20 8.35
CA ILE A 261 -9.86 13.31 6.91
C ILE A 261 -8.40 12.97 6.61
N ILE A 262 -8.16 11.83 5.94
CA ILE A 262 -6.82 11.39 5.54
C ILE A 262 -6.29 12.31 4.44
N GLY A 263 -7.17 12.69 3.51
CA GLY A 263 -6.87 13.60 2.42
C GLY A 263 -7.84 13.44 1.27
N SER A 264 -7.79 14.40 0.35
CA SER A 264 -8.47 14.32 -0.95
C SER A 264 -7.43 14.38 -2.05
N TYR A 265 -7.68 13.68 -3.15
CA TYR A 265 -6.72 13.53 -4.23
C TYR A 265 -7.42 13.08 -5.52
N PRO A 266 -6.81 13.31 -6.70
CA PRO A 266 -7.33 12.80 -7.96
C PRO A 266 -7.49 11.27 -7.94
N VAL A 267 -8.59 10.78 -8.50
CA VAL A 267 -8.82 9.34 -8.70
C VAL A 267 -7.79 8.81 -9.68
N ALA A 268 -7.05 7.76 -9.30
CA ALA A 268 -6.11 7.10 -10.18
C ALA A 268 -6.78 5.98 -10.99
N ASP A 269 -6.28 5.76 -12.21
CA ASP A 269 -6.66 4.63 -13.03
C ASP A 269 -5.94 3.34 -12.59
N LEU A 270 -6.55 2.19 -12.94
CA LEU A 270 -6.03 0.85 -12.61
C LEU A 270 -4.93 0.34 -13.58
N ASP A 271 -4.43 1.20 -14.49
CA ASP A 271 -3.50 0.82 -15.58
C ASP A 271 -2.15 0.26 -15.10
#